data_c931882be5d70df7873e684bc13e4bdb
#
_entry.id   c931882be5d70df7873e684bc13e4bdb
#
_cell.length_a   1.000
_cell.length_b   1.000
_cell.length_c   1.000
_cell.angle_alpha   90.00
_cell.angle_beta   90.00
_cell.angle_gamma   90.00
#
_symmetry.space_group_name_H-M   'P 1'
#
loop_
_entity.id
_entity.type
_entity.pdbx_description
1 polymer ?
#
loop_
_entity_poly.entity_id
_entity_poly.type
_entity_poly.pdbx_seq_one_letter_code
_entity_poly.pdbx_strand_id
1 'polypeptide(L)'
;EQYLYELAEAAGYELIIGNMYIGGCDLDKHWANFQSDAAAYEYRKIVKGEKVGKTGYKLSQGLADENWDYISLQQASGKSGKYETYTVLADLIAGIKERCPKAKLLWHQTWAYASSSTHESFPDYDSNQMTMYSSIVTAARQAMTNHTDLSLLIPSGTAIQNGRTSFLGDAFNRDGYHLEVTYGRYTAACTWFEMITGQNVVGNPYAPETIDPQVVKIAQNAAHYAVQKPDEVTDLVDFKQPEISDTDLKAPIYIDFGPTSLSATPWNNITSHQESSTTSWIKDVENNYTNIGVRVLDGFTATHAGVGS
;
A
#
# COMPACT_ATOMS: atom_id res chain seq x y z
N GLU A 1 8.18 1.11 5.25
CA GLU A 1 9.59 0.73 5.43
C GLU A 1 9.95 -0.56 4.69
N GLN A 2 9.01 -1.52 4.57
CA GLN A 2 9.24 -2.77 3.86
C GLN A 2 9.47 -2.50 2.37
N TYR A 3 10.48 -3.14 1.79
CA TYR A 3 10.93 -3.02 0.39
C TYR A 3 11.57 -1.68 -0.01
N LEU A 4 11.41 -0.60 0.75
CA LEU A 4 11.98 0.69 0.38
C LEU A 4 13.52 0.69 0.50
N TYR A 5 14.05 0.03 1.54
CA TYR A 5 15.48 -0.10 1.72
C TYR A 5 16.12 -0.86 0.55
N GLU A 6 15.56 -2.01 0.22
CA GLU A 6 16.05 -2.90 -0.82
C GLU A 6 15.96 -2.26 -2.23
N LEU A 7 14.88 -1.49 -2.50
CA LEU A 7 14.76 -0.70 -3.74
C LEU A 7 15.87 0.36 -3.85
N ALA A 8 16.15 1.05 -2.76
CA ALA A 8 17.19 2.08 -2.71
C ALA A 8 18.59 1.47 -2.84
N GLU A 9 18.88 0.40 -2.11
CA GLU A 9 20.16 -0.31 -2.18
C GLU A 9 20.45 -0.83 -3.59
N ALA A 10 19.45 -1.43 -4.25
CA ALA A 10 19.56 -1.91 -5.63
C ALA A 10 19.84 -0.80 -6.64
N ALA A 11 19.47 0.44 -6.33
CA ALA A 11 19.75 1.62 -7.12
C ALA A 11 21.03 2.39 -6.67
N GLY A 12 21.77 1.85 -5.69
CA GLY A 12 23.01 2.44 -5.20
C GLY A 12 22.84 3.54 -4.15
N TYR A 13 21.66 3.67 -3.53
CA TYR A 13 21.43 4.58 -2.41
C TYR A 13 21.54 3.87 -1.07
N GLU A 14 22.19 4.50 -0.11
CA GLU A 14 22.17 4.07 1.29
C GLU A 14 21.04 4.82 2.04
N LEU A 15 20.10 4.10 2.64
CA LEU A 15 19.01 4.66 3.43
C LEU A 15 19.08 4.21 4.88
N ILE A 16 18.77 5.13 5.78
CA ILE A 16 18.34 4.82 7.15
C ILE A 16 16.85 5.12 7.23
N ILE A 17 16.06 4.13 7.63
CA ILE A 17 14.60 4.25 7.70
C ILE A 17 14.16 4.09 9.16
N GLY A 18 13.42 5.08 9.69
CA GLY A 18 12.78 5.03 10.99
C GLY A 18 11.26 5.11 10.86
N ASN A 19 10.54 4.23 11.56
CA ASN A 19 9.07 4.27 11.59
C ASN A 19 8.58 4.25 13.04
N MET A 20 7.92 5.35 13.45
CA MET A 20 7.24 5.47 14.74
C MET A 20 5.83 4.91 14.62
N TYR A 21 5.68 3.61 14.91
CA TYR A 21 4.46 2.86 14.64
C TYR A 21 3.53 2.76 15.84
N ILE A 22 2.25 3.07 15.61
CA ILE A 22 1.10 2.68 16.42
C ILE A 22 -0.01 2.29 15.45
N GLY A 23 -0.64 1.13 15.62
CA GLY A 23 -1.76 0.71 14.78
C GLY A 23 -2.94 1.67 14.88
N GLY A 24 -3.50 2.10 13.74
CA GLY A 24 -4.66 2.99 13.68
C GLY A 24 -4.43 4.41 14.27
N CYS A 25 -3.18 4.85 14.37
CA CYS A 25 -2.84 6.14 14.96
C CYS A 25 -3.22 7.29 14.03
N ASP A 26 -4.07 8.18 14.50
CA ASP A 26 -4.42 9.42 13.82
C ASP A 26 -3.54 10.60 14.27
N LEU A 27 -3.71 11.74 13.63
CA LEU A 27 -2.95 12.95 13.94
C LEU A 27 -3.18 13.43 15.38
N ASP A 28 -4.40 13.35 15.89
CA ASP A 28 -4.75 13.75 17.27
C ASP A 28 -3.97 12.90 18.29
N LYS A 29 -3.89 11.60 18.05
CA LYS A 29 -3.11 10.68 18.88
C LYS A 29 -1.62 10.98 18.82
N HIS A 30 -1.09 11.26 17.62
CA HIS A 30 0.31 11.67 17.46
C HIS A 30 0.59 12.97 18.22
N TRP A 31 -0.29 13.95 18.14
CA TRP A 31 -0.14 15.22 18.84
C TRP A 31 -0.20 15.06 20.36
N ALA A 32 -1.17 14.30 20.88
CA ALA A 32 -1.25 14.02 22.32
C ALA A 32 0.02 13.32 22.84
N ASN A 33 0.55 12.34 22.08
CA ASN A 33 1.80 11.67 22.42
C ASN A 33 3.02 12.59 22.32
N PHE A 34 3.01 13.54 21.38
CA PHE A 34 4.07 14.55 21.25
C PHE A 34 4.10 15.49 22.46
N GLN A 35 2.94 15.99 22.88
CA GLN A 35 2.80 16.91 24.02
C GLN A 35 3.17 16.25 25.37
N SER A 36 2.74 15.00 25.57
CA SER A 36 2.98 14.25 26.80
C SER A 36 4.33 13.53 26.82
N ASP A 37 5.06 13.54 25.72
CA ASP A 37 6.27 12.73 25.49
C ASP A 37 6.07 11.25 25.84
N ALA A 38 4.92 10.69 25.43
CA ALA A 38 4.50 9.34 25.79
C ALA A 38 5.37 8.26 25.15
N ALA A 39 5.76 7.26 25.94
CA ALA A 39 6.49 6.07 25.47
C ALA A 39 5.50 5.05 24.82
N ALA A 40 4.80 5.50 23.76
CA ALA A 40 3.65 4.79 23.19
C ALA A 40 3.95 4.04 21.87
N TYR A 41 5.13 4.21 21.31
CA TYR A 41 5.46 3.74 19.99
C TYR A 41 6.23 2.42 19.98
N GLU A 42 6.03 1.64 18.94
CA GLU A 42 7.01 0.68 18.44
C GLU A 42 7.88 1.41 17.41
N TYR A 43 9.14 1.60 17.73
CA TYR A 43 10.11 2.18 16.80
C TYR A 43 10.76 1.09 15.98
N ARG A 44 10.54 1.11 14.66
CA ARG A 44 11.10 0.18 13.70
C ARG A 44 12.16 0.90 12.89
N LYS A 45 13.40 0.42 12.96
CA LYS A 45 14.54 1.04 12.27
C LYS A 45 15.20 0.05 11.31
N ILE A 46 15.60 0.54 10.14
CA ILE A 46 16.40 -0.21 9.17
C ILE A 46 17.69 0.58 8.95
N VAL A 47 18.83 -0.06 9.22
CA VAL A 47 20.17 0.47 8.96
C VAL A 47 21.00 -0.65 8.35
N LYS A 48 21.61 -0.40 7.19
CA LYS A 48 22.43 -1.39 6.45
C LYS A 48 21.71 -2.75 6.28
N GLY A 49 20.41 -2.70 5.99
CA GLY A 49 19.56 -3.88 5.83
C GLY A 49 19.09 -4.55 7.13
N GLU A 50 19.69 -4.22 8.27
CA GLU A 50 19.27 -4.78 9.56
C GLU A 50 17.99 -4.09 10.06
N LYS A 51 16.97 -4.91 10.36
CA LYS A 51 15.65 -4.46 10.84
C LYS A 51 15.56 -4.67 12.35
N VAL A 52 15.44 -3.57 13.11
CA VAL A 52 15.34 -3.60 14.57
C VAL A 52 14.05 -2.94 15.01
N GLY A 53 13.32 -3.57 15.94
CA GLY A 53 12.12 -3.04 16.59
C GLY A 53 12.36 -2.78 18.08
N LYS A 54 11.88 -1.64 18.60
CA LYS A 54 11.89 -1.30 20.03
C LYS A 54 10.51 -0.79 20.43
N THR A 55 9.91 -1.39 21.44
CA THR A 55 8.65 -0.92 22.03
C THR A 55 8.89 0.10 23.15
N GLY A 56 7.84 0.87 23.49
CA GLY A 56 7.93 1.88 24.52
C GLY A 56 8.81 3.07 24.12
N TYR A 57 8.83 3.40 22.84
CA TYR A 57 9.62 4.50 22.32
C TYR A 57 8.81 5.80 22.30
N LYS A 58 9.49 6.94 22.43
CA LYS A 58 8.91 8.28 22.42
C LYS A 58 9.15 8.95 21.08
N LEU A 59 8.24 9.86 20.67
CA LEU A 59 8.46 10.67 19.47
C LEU A 59 9.74 11.51 19.57
N SER A 60 10.02 12.09 20.73
CA SER A 60 11.25 12.85 20.97
C SER A 60 12.52 12.02 20.69
N GLN A 61 12.52 10.75 21.07
CA GLN A 61 13.64 9.83 20.82
C GLN A 61 13.79 9.52 19.34
N GLY A 62 12.67 9.21 18.64
CA GLY A 62 12.70 8.92 17.20
C GLY A 62 13.15 10.13 16.37
N LEU A 63 12.71 11.33 16.72
CA LEU A 63 13.11 12.55 16.04
C LEU A 63 14.60 12.90 16.27
N ALA A 64 15.16 12.53 17.43
CA ALA A 64 16.56 12.78 17.78
C ALA A 64 17.53 11.66 17.38
N ASP A 65 17.02 10.52 16.86
CA ASP A 65 17.82 9.32 16.62
C ASP A 65 18.79 9.48 15.45
N GLU A 66 18.42 10.27 14.44
CA GLU A 66 19.23 10.56 13.25
C GLU A 66 19.11 12.04 12.85
N ASN A 67 20.02 12.48 11.98
CA ASN A 67 19.86 13.73 11.24
C ASN A 67 18.94 13.48 10.04
N TRP A 68 17.64 13.40 10.27
CA TRP A 68 16.66 13.05 9.23
C TRP A 68 16.67 14.06 8.07
N ASP A 69 16.81 13.54 6.84
CA ASP A 69 16.62 14.35 5.62
C ASP A 69 15.14 14.55 5.33
N TYR A 70 14.32 13.53 5.62
CA TYR A 70 12.89 13.53 5.38
C TYR A 70 12.12 13.00 6.59
N ILE A 71 11.01 13.65 6.92
CA ILE A 71 10.06 13.18 7.92
C ILE A 71 8.66 13.21 7.29
N SER A 72 7.96 12.09 7.29
CA SER A 72 6.62 12.02 6.72
C SER A 72 5.54 12.02 7.78
N LEU A 73 4.43 12.65 7.43
CA LEU A 73 3.17 12.65 8.15
C LEU A 73 2.09 12.01 7.29
N GLN A 74 1.13 11.37 7.92
CA GLN A 74 -0.07 10.83 7.30
C GLN A 74 -1.24 10.82 8.29
N GLN A 75 -2.46 10.78 7.78
CA GLN A 75 -3.65 10.55 8.62
C GLN A 75 -3.98 9.05 8.68
N ALA A 76 -4.68 8.61 9.73
CA ALA A 76 -5.24 7.27 9.80
C ALA A 76 -6.22 7.01 8.64
N SER A 77 -6.22 5.80 8.09
CA SER A 77 -6.90 5.48 6.82
C SER A 77 -8.38 5.89 6.79
N GLY A 78 -9.15 5.61 7.87
CA GLY A 78 -10.56 5.98 7.94
C GLY A 78 -10.84 7.49 7.99
N LYS A 79 -9.85 8.31 8.36
CA LYS A 79 -9.92 9.78 8.42
C LYS A 79 -9.18 10.46 7.25
N SER A 80 -8.45 9.71 6.43
CA SER A 80 -7.51 10.27 5.45
C SER A 80 -8.17 11.13 4.35
N GLY A 81 -9.45 10.90 4.06
CA GLY A 81 -10.23 11.75 3.12
C GLY A 81 -11.01 12.87 3.80
N LYS A 82 -10.85 13.08 5.12
CA LYS A 82 -11.61 14.04 5.93
C LYS A 82 -10.70 15.13 6.44
N TYR A 83 -10.44 16.15 5.61
CA TYR A 83 -9.50 17.23 5.95
C TYR A 83 -9.89 17.98 7.25
N GLU A 84 -11.17 18.06 7.57
CA GLU A 84 -11.68 18.62 8.82
C GLU A 84 -11.14 17.91 10.09
N THR A 85 -10.59 16.70 9.95
CA THR A 85 -9.94 15.97 11.05
C THR A 85 -8.43 16.24 11.19
N TYR A 86 -7.87 17.17 10.39
CA TYR A 86 -6.44 17.48 10.40
C TYR A 86 -6.11 18.67 11.34
N THR A 87 -6.94 18.89 12.34
CA THR A 87 -6.95 20.07 13.21
C THR A 87 -5.61 20.39 13.88
N VAL A 88 -4.84 19.34 14.18
CA VAL A 88 -3.53 19.44 14.89
C VAL A 88 -2.33 19.39 13.95
N LEU A 89 -2.56 19.35 12.63
CA LEU A 89 -1.46 19.16 11.67
C LEU A 89 -0.45 20.30 11.70
N ALA A 90 -0.92 21.56 11.85
CA ALA A 90 -0.04 22.72 11.96
C ALA A 90 0.86 22.64 13.20
N ASP A 91 0.30 22.22 14.33
CA ASP A 91 1.05 22.09 15.59
C ASP A 91 2.09 20.98 15.52
N LEU A 92 1.73 19.82 14.92
CA LEU A 92 2.67 18.72 14.65
C LEU A 92 3.83 19.15 13.76
N ILE A 93 3.54 19.85 12.66
CA ILE A 93 4.55 20.40 11.75
C ILE A 93 5.49 21.33 12.51
N ALA A 94 4.95 22.29 13.26
CA ALA A 94 5.74 23.24 14.03
C ALA A 94 6.65 22.53 15.04
N GLY A 95 6.10 21.60 15.83
CA GLY A 95 6.86 20.86 16.83
C GLY A 95 7.94 19.95 16.24
N ILE A 96 7.70 19.35 15.08
CA ILE A 96 8.71 18.54 14.37
C ILE A 96 9.83 19.46 13.85
N LYS A 97 9.48 20.59 13.24
CA LYS A 97 10.48 21.52 12.68
C LYS A 97 11.34 22.16 13.77
N GLU A 98 10.80 22.39 14.95
CA GLU A 98 11.60 22.86 16.10
C GLU A 98 12.71 21.85 16.46
N ARG A 99 12.40 20.55 16.41
CA ARG A 99 13.35 19.46 16.74
C ARG A 99 14.24 19.03 15.58
N CYS A 100 13.71 19.07 14.36
CA CYS A 100 14.38 18.66 13.13
C CYS A 100 14.32 19.76 12.07
N PRO A 101 14.97 20.94 12.29
CA PRO A 101 14.80 22.11 11.43
C PRO A 101 15.32 21.94 10.01
N LYS A 102 16.18 20.94 9.76
CA LYS A 102 16.74 20.65 8.44
C LYS A 102 15.95 19.63 7.66
N ALA A 103 15.09 18.85 8.33
CA ALA A 103 14.31 17.81 7.66
C ALA A 103 13.25 18.44 6.74
N LYS A 104 13.11 17.87 5.55
CA LYS A 104 11.99 18.15 4.64
C LYS A 104 10.79 17.35 5.10
N LEU A 105 9.65 18.02 5.29
CA LEU A 105 8.44 17.34 5.70
C LEU A 105 7.67 16.85 4.47
N LEU A 106 7.15 15.63 4.55
CA LEU A 106 6.42 14.97 3.49
C LEU A 106 4.99 14.67 3.97
N TRP A 107 4.04 14.73 3.05
CA TRP A 107 2.70 14.17 3.26
C TRP A 107 2.56 12.85 2.54
N HIS A 108 2.27 11.77 3.27
CA HIS A 108 2.00 10.47 2.69
C HIS A 108 0.50 10.30 2.46
N GLN A 109 0.09 10.32 1.21
CA GLN A 109 -1.28 10.02 0.80
C GLN A 109 -1.53 8.51 0.92
N THR A 110 -2.42 8.12 1.80
CA THR A 110 -2.85 6.74 1.96
C THR A 110 -3.80 6.33 0.82
N TRP A 111 -4.31 5.12 0.85
CA TRP A 111 -5.11 4.51 -0.23
C TRP A 111 -6.56 4.31 0.18
N ALA A 112 -7.45 4.31 -0.81
CA ALA A 112 -8.84 3.94 -0.61
C ALA A 112 -8.98 2.44 -0.29
N TYR A 113 -10.00 2.10 0.46
CA TYR A 113 -10.35 0.72 0.76
C TYR A 113 -10.76 -0.04 -0.50
N ALA A 114 -10.72 -1.37 -0.43
CA ALA A 114 -11.30 -2.21 -1.48
C ALA A 114 -12.83 -1.99 -1.57
N SER A 115 -13.39 -2.18 -2.74
CA SER A 115 -14.85 -2.01 -2.97
C SER A 115 -15.69 -2.96 -2.11
N SER A 116 -15.13 -4.10 -1.70
CA SER A 116 -15.74 -5.08 -0.80
C SER A 116 -15.46 -4.84 0.68
N SER A 117 -14.84 -3.73 1.06
CA SER A 117 -14.45 -3.46 2.44
C SER A 117 -15.64 -3.38 3.39
N THR A 118 -15.50 -4.02 4.55
CA THR A 118 -16.45 -3.94 5.66
C THR A 118 -15.95 -3.08 6.82
N HIS A 119 -14.90 -2.28 6.59
CA HIS A 119 -14.34 -1.41 7.61
C HIS A 119 -15.36 -0.36 8.05
N GLU A 120 -15.48 -0.14 9.36
CA GLU A 120 -16.48 0.74 9.98
C GLU A 120 -16.49 2.20 9.45
N SER A 121 -15.36 2.70 8.97
CA SER A 121 -15.27 4.04 8.38
C SER A 121 -15.60 4.09 6.88
N PHE A 122 -15.86 2.96 6.22
CA PHE A 122 -16.12 2.96 4.78
C PHE A 122 -17.46 3.60 4.42
N PRO A 123 -18.54 3.44 5.22
CA PRO A 123 -19.80 4.16 5.01
C PRO A 123 -19.67 5.69 5.01
N ASP A 124 -18.66 6.26 5.68
CA ASP A 124 -18.38 7.70 5.66
C ASP A 124 -18.01 8.22 4.25
N TYR A 125 -17.70 7.31 3.34
CA TYR A 125 -17.39 7.53 1.91
C TYR A 125 -18.43 6.84 1.01
N ASP A 126 -19.68 6.76 1.45
CA ASP A 126 -20.78 6.10 0.75
C ASP A 126 -20.52 4.61 0.44
N SER A 127 -19.64 3.96 1.18
CA SER A 127 -19.13 2.61 0.87
C SER A 127 -18.66 2.49 -0.59
N ASN A 128 -18.08 3.57 -1.12
CA ASN A 128 -17.63 3.66 -2.50
C ASN A 128 -16.13 3.98 -2.56
N GLN A 129 -15.39 3.11 -3.22
CA GLN A 129 -13.93 3.20 -3.35
C GLN A 129 -13.49 4.50 -4.04
N MET A 130 -14.16 4.90 -5.12
CA MET A 130 -13.79 6.09 -5.86
C MET A 130 -14.17 7.38 -5.12
N THR A 131 -15.26 7.39 -4.36
CA THR A 131 -15.62 8.48 -3.45
C THR A 131 -14.52 8.63 -2.38
N MET A 132 -14.08 7.53 -1.77
CA MET A 132 -13.00 7.54 -0.79
C MET A 132 -11.68 8.03 -1.41
N TYR A 133 -11.31 7.52 -2.59
CA TYR A 133 -10.09 7.94 -3.29
C TYR A 133 -10.10 9.45 -3.58
N SER A 134 -11.18 9.97 -4.16
CA SER A 134 -11.31 11.40 -4.49
C SER A 134 -11.25 12.28 -3.23
N SER A 135 -11.85 11.82 -2.14
CA SER A 135 -11.78 12.52 -0.84
C SER A 135 -10.35 12.55 -0.29
N ILE A 136 -9.62 11.44 -0.39
CA ILE A 136 -8.20 11.37 0.04
C ILE A 136 -7.32 12.32 -0.78
N VAL A 137 -7.49 12.33 -2.11
CA VAL A 137 -6.77 13.26 -3.00
C VAL A 137 -7.04 14.70 -2.62
N THR A 138 -8.32 15.04 -2.42
CA THR A 138 -8.74 16.38 -2.03
C THR A 138 -8.15 16.80 -0.68
N ALA A 139 -8.22 15.94 0.33
CA ALA A 139 -7.67 16.22 1.67
C ALA A 139 -6.13 16.36 1.63
N ALA A 140 -5.43 15.52 0.85
CA ALA A 140 -3.98 15.63 0.68
C ALA A 140 -3.59 16.96 -0.01
N ARG A 141 -4.34 17.38 -1.02
CA ARG A 141 -4.15 18.70 -1.67
C ARG A 141 -4.37 19.86 -0.72
N GLN A 142 -5.42 19.80 0.09
CA GLN A 142 -5.68 20.81 1.11
C GLN A 142 -4.54 20.87 2.14
N ALA A 143 -4.04 19.70 2.58
CA ALA A 143 -2.89 19.64 3.49
C ALA A 143 -1.65 20.32 2.88
N MET A 144 -1.29 19.98 1.64
CA MET A 144 -0.14 20.57 0.93
C MET A 144 -0.31 22.09 0.69
N THR A 145 -1.52 22.53 0.37
CA THR A 145 -1.79 23.96 0.09
C THR A 145 -1.78 24.81 1.36
N ASN A 146 -2.36 24.28 2.44
CA ASN A 146 -2.52 25.02 3.67
C ASN A 146 -1.29 24.96 4.59
N HIS A 147 -0.38 24.01 4.35
CA HIS A 147 0.84 23.82 5.14
C HIS A 147 2.06 23.78 4.21
N THR A 148 2.58 24.95 3.85
CA THR A 148 3.70 25.11 2.89
C THR A 148 5.02 24.52 3.36
N ASP A 149 5.12 24.13 4.64
CA ASP A 149 6.24 23.37 5.19
C ASP A 149 6.27 21.90 4.71
N LEU A 150 5.14 21.38 4.26
CA LEU A 150 5.06 20.09 3.56
C LEU A 150 5.61 20.27 2.14
N SER A 151 6.79 19.73 1.87
CA SER A 151 7.53 19.98 0.64
C SER A 151 7.29 18.97 -0.48
N LEU A 152 6.86 17.74 -0.12
CA LEU A 152 6.61 16.66 -1.07
C LEU A 152 5.35 15.88 -0.68
N LEU A 153 4.60 15.47 -1.69
CA LEU A 153 3.48 14.52 -1.57
C LEU A 153 3.94 13.14 -2.04
N ILE A 154 3.75 12.12 -1.22
CA ILE A 154 3.97 10.71 -1.62
C ILE A 154 2.62 10.13 -2.05
N PRO A 155 2.32 9.99 -3.34
CA PRO A 155 0.98 9.64 -3.84
C PRO A 155 0.72 8.12 -3.87
N SER A 156 0.98 7.42 -2.75
CA SER A 156 0.80 5.96 -2.68
C SER A 156 -0.66 5.56 -2.94
N GLY A 157 -1.63 6.36 -2.51
CA GLY A 157 -3.04 6.09 -2.77
C GLY A 157 -3.37 6.10 -4.27
N THR A 158 -2.81 7.04 -5.02
CA THR A 158 -2.96 7.10 -6.48
C THR A 158 -2.23 5.93 -7.15
N ALA A 159 -1.03 5.55 -6.67
CA ALA A 159 -0.32 4.38 -7.18
C ALA A 159 -1.14 3.09 -7.02
N ILE A 160 -1.74 2.87 -5.86
CA ILE A 160 -2.62 1.73 -5.64
C ILE A 160 -3.84 1.79 -6.57
N GLN A 161 -4.43 2.96 -6.78
CA GLN A 161 -5.58 3.11 -7.67
C GLN A 161 -5.19 2.86 -9.14
N ASN A 162 -4.00 3.30 -9.57
CA ASN A 162 -3.45 2.95 -10.89
C ASN A 162 -3.29 1.43 -11.04
N GLY A 163 -2.68 0.78 -10.04
CA GLY A 163 -2.51 -0.67 -10.03
C GLY A 163 -3.82 -1.45 -10.20
N ARG A 164 -4.91 -0.97 -9.59
CA ARG A 164 -6.25 -1.55 -9.70
C ARG A 164 -6.81 -1.51 -11.12
N THR A 165 -6.31 -0.65 -11.98
CA THR A 165 -6.73 -0.62 -13.40
C THR A 165 -6.14 -1.76 -14.22
N SER A 166 -5.16 -2.49 -13.71
CA SER A 166 -4.57 -3.67 -14.34
C SER A 166 -5.46 -4.90 -14.19
N PHE A 167 -5.00 -6.05 -14.73
CA PHE A 167 -5.69 -7.32 -14.54
C PHE A 167 -5.76 -7.80 -13.09
N LEU A 168 -4.95 -7.24 -12.19
CA LEU A 168 -5.01 -7.54 -10.76
C LEU A 168 -6.31 -7.01 -10.11
N GLY A 169 -6.94 -5.99 -10.71
CA GLY A 169 -8.19 -5.42 -10.21
C GLY A 169 -8.06 -4.95 -8.76
N ASP A 170 -9.07 -5.22 -7.96
CA ASP A 170 -9.17 -4.75 -6.57
C ASP A 170 -8.45 -5.64 -5.54
N ALA A 171 -7.39 -6.34 -5.95
CA ALA A 171 -6.64 -7.26 -5.09
C ALA A 171 -5.51 -6.60 -4.28
N PHE A 172 -5.35 -5.27 -4.34
CA PHE A 172 -4.28 -4.55 -3.63
C PHE A 172 -4.45 -4.46 -2.11
N ASN A 173 -5.62 -4.85 -1.58
CA ASN A 173 -5.88 -4.94 -0.15
C ASN A 173 -6.12 -6.39 0.25
N ARG A 174 -5.51 -6.84 1.39
CA ARG A 174 -5.63 -8.22 1.89
C ARG A 174 -6.91 -8.48 2.70
N ASP A 175 -7.44 -7.46 3.36
CA ASP A 175 -8.57 -7.53 4.31
C ASP A 175 -9.57 -6.39 4.07
N GLY A 176 -9.58 -5.84 2.87
CA GLY A 176 -10.42 -4.73 2.46
C GLY A 176 -9.84 -3.34 2.74
N TYR A 177 -8.80 -3.19 3.57
CA TYR A 177 -8.22 -1.88 3.90
C TYR A 177 -6.70 -1.85 4.07
N HIS A 178 -6.05 -2.88 4.61
CA HIS A 178 -4.60 -2.94 4.63
C HIS A 178 -4.06 -3.40 3.28
N LEU A 179 -2.91 -2.88 2.87
CA LEU A 179 -2.26 -3.33 1.64
C LEU A 179 -1.94 -4.82 1.69
N GLU A 180 -2.10 -5.46 0.54
CA GLU A 180 -1.57 -6.79 0.29
C GLU A 180 -0.06 -6.77 0.62
N VAL A 181 0.43 -7.87 1.23
CA VAL A 181 1.74 -7.87 1.92
C VAL A 181 2.94 -7.85 0.99
N THR A 182 2.75 -8.29 -0.25
CA THR A 182 3.80 -8.34 -1.28
C THR A 182 3.68 -7.16 -2.25
N TYR A 183 2.94 -7.31 -3.35
CA TYR A 183 2.87 -6.28 -4.40
C TYR A 183 2.15 -4.99 -3.98
N GLY A 184 1.17 -5.06 -3.07
CA GLY A 184 0.52 -3.85 -2.55
C GLY A 184 1.51 -2.96 -1.80
N ARG A 185 2.28 -3.54 -0.87
CA ARG A 185 3.32 -2.82 -0.14
C ARG A 185 4.51 -2.45 -1.01
N TYR A 186 4.85 -3.30 -2.00
CA TYR A 186 5.90 -3.01 -2.96
C TYR A 186 5.55 -1.80 -3.84
N THR A 187 4.31 -1.69 -4.31
CA THR A 187 3.82 -0.51 -5.05
C THR A 187 3.96 0.78 -4.24
N ALA A 188 3.57 0.75 -2.96
CA ALA A 188 3.76 1.90 -2.09
C ALA A 188 5.26 2.22 -1.91
N ALA A 189 6.12 1.21 -1.73
CA ALA A 189 7.57 1.41 -1.61
C ALA A 189 8.19 1.98 -2.89
N CYS A 190 7.75 1.53 -4.08
CA CYS A 190 8.14 2.10 -5.37
C CYS A 190 7.81 3.60 -5.47
N THR A 191 6.62 3.99 -4.99
CA THR A 191 6.21 5.39 -4.98
C THR A 191 7.10 6.23 -4.05
N TRP A 192 7.40 5.72 -2.87
CA TRP A 192 8.33 6.35 -1.94
C TRP A 192 9.72 6.51 -2.55
N PHE A 193 10.25 5.43 -3.13
CA PHE A 193 11.58 5.42 -3.75
C PHE A 193 11.71 6.51 -4.80
N GLU A 194 10.79 6.58 -5.75
CA GLU A 194 10.85 7.56 -6.83
C GLU A 194 10.72 8.99 -6.30
N MET A 195 9.83 9.23 -5.31
CA MET A 195 9.64 10.56 -4.74
C MET A 195 10.84 11.08 -3.96
N ILE A 196 11.52 10.25 -3.18
CA ILE A 196 12.65 10.71 -2.35
C ILE A 196 13.98 10.73 -3.11
N THR A 197 14.16 9.90 -4.13
CA THR A 197 15.40 9.83 -4.92
C THR A 197 15.32 10.65 -6.21
N GLY A 198 14.12 10.88 -6.73
CA GLY A 198 13.90 11.46 -8.07
C GLY A 198 14.25 10.51 -9.22
N GLN A 199 14.63 9.25 -8.92
CA GLN A 199 14.95 8.26 -9.93
C GLN A 199 13.71 7.45 -10.29
N ASN A 200 13.46 7.29 -11.60
CA ASN A 200 12.37 6.45 -12.10
C ASN A 200 12.52 5.02 -11.57
N VAL A 201 11.45 4.52 -10.96
CA VAL A 201 11.42 3.19 -10.35
C VAL A 201 11.23 2.07 -11.37
N VAL A 202 10.72 2.39 -12.58
CA VAL A 202 10.52 1.39 -13.64
C VAL A 202 11.88 0.82 -14.08
N GLY A 203 12.00 -0.50 -13.95
CA GLY A 203 13.26 -1.19 -14.24
C GLY A 203 14.23 -1.26 -13.06
N ASN A 204 13.84 -0.83 -11.86
CA ASN A 204 14.63 -1.10 -10.67
C ASN A 204 14.81 -2.62 -10.52
N PRO A 205 16.04 -3.13 -10.36
CA PRO A 205 16.32 -4.57 -10.37
C PRO A 205 15.82 -5.32 -9.13
N TYR A 206 15.48 -4.60 -8.05
CA TYR A 206 14.92 -5.26 -6.88
C TYR A 206 13.46 -5.62 -7.08
N ALA A 207 13.13 -6.85 -6.78
CA ALA A 207 11.77 -7.33 -6.63
C ALA A 207 11.70 -8.33 -5.46
N PRO A 208 10.62 -8.33 -4.66
CA PRO A 208 10.41 -9.39 -3.69
C PRO A 208 10.32 -10.77 -4.37
N GLU A 209 11.01 -11.77 -3.82
CA GLU A 209 11.17 -13.10 -4.44
C GLU A 209 9.84 -13.80 -4.82
N THR A 210 8.77 -13.49 -4.12
CA THR A 210 7.47 -14.13 -4.28
C THR A 210 6.55 -13.42 -5.30
N ILE A 211 7.00 -12.30 -5.89
CA ILE A 211 6.18 -11.53 -6.84
C ILE A 211 6.49 -11.97 -8.28
N ASP A 212 5.41 -12.26 -9.02
CA ASP A 212 5.47 -12.50 -10.45
C ASP A 212 6.11 -11.29 -11.18
N PRO A 213 7.03 -11.51 -12.15
CA PRO A 213 7.71 -10.42 -12.85
C PRO A 213 6.76 -9.42 -13.54
N GLN A 214 5.60 -9.87 -14.03
CA GLN A 214 4.61 -8.97 -14.61
C GLN A 214 3.94 -8.09 -13.53
N VAL A 215 3.68 -8.66 -12.35
CA VAL A 215 3.13 -7.92 -11.21
C VAL A 215 4.15 -6.89 -10.70
N VAL A 216 5.46 -7.19 -10.76
CA VAL A 216 6.52 -6.21 -10.50
C VAL A 216 6.43 -5.03 -11.47
N LYS A 217 6.29 -5.30 -12.78
CA LYS A 217 6.12 -4.25 -13.80
C LYS A 217 4.88 -3.40 -13.53
N ILE A 218 3.75 -4.02 -13.15
CA ILE A 218 2.52 -3.31 -12.77
C ILE A 218 2.79 -2.37 -11.60
N ALA A 219 3.39 -2.87 -10.52
CA ALA A 219 3.68 -2.09 -9.32
C ALA A 219 4.59 -0.89 -9.59
N GLN A 220 5.66 -1.10 -10.36
CA GLN A 220 6.60 -0.05 -10.75
C GLN A 220 5.94 1.02 -11.65
N ASN A 221 5.18 0.60 -12.68
CA ASN A 221 4.49 1.54 -13.56
C ASN A 221 3.36 2.28 -12.84
N ALA A 222 2.60 1.61 -11.98
CA ALA A 222 1.57 2.23 -11.16
C ALA A 222 2.14 3.35 -10.28
N ALA A 223 3.29 3.10 -9.64
CA ALA A 223 4.00 4.07 -8.84
C ALA A 223 4.54 5.24 -9.68
N HIS A 224 5.21 4.94 -10.79
CA HIS A 224 5.77 5.94 -11.70
C HIS A 224 4.71 6.92 -12.23
N TYR A 225 3.59 6.39 -12.72
CA TYR A 225 2.51 7.26 -13.20
C TYR A 225 1.83 8.06 -12.09
N ALA A 226 1.77 7.52 -10.87
CA ALA A 226 1.26 8.28 -9.73
C ALA A 226 2.20 9.45 -9.34
N VAL A 227 3.50 9.28 -9.46
CA VAL A 227 4.47 10.37 -9.26
C VAL A 227 4.30 11.45 -10.32
N GLN A 228 4.05 11.09 -11.57
CA GLN A 228 3.80 12.04 -12.67
C GLN A 228 2.45 12.75 -12.55
N LYS A 229 1.40 12.03 -12.11
CA LYS A 229 0.02 12.52 -12.00
C LYS A 229 -0.57 12.13 -10.62
N PRO A 230 -0.18 12.82 -9.56
CA PRO A 230 -0.50 12.40 -8.19
C PRO A 230 -1.99 12.48 -7.83
N ASP A 231 -2.78 13.21 -8.60
CA ASP A 231 -4.19 13.46 -8.30
C ASP A 231 -5.17 12.71 -9.21
N GLU A 232 -4.64 12.02 -10.22
CA GLU A 232 -5.43 11.40 -11.27
C GLU A 232 -5.08 9.92 -11.41
N VAL A 233 -6.10 9.10 -11.58
CA VAL A 233 -5.89 7.68 -11.92
C VAL A 233 -5.38 7.58 -13.35
N THR A 234 -4.23 6.94 -13.52
CA THR A 234 -3.72 6.56 -14.83
C THR A 234 -4.10 5.12 -15.13
N ASP A 235 -4.77 4.92 -16.26
CA ASP A 235 -5.16 3.59 -16.70
C ASP A 235 -3.94 2.82 -17.27
N LEU A 236 -3.63 1.66 -16.67
CA LEU A 236 -2.52 0.80 -17.08
C LEU A 236 -2.94 -0.06 -18.27
N VAL A 237 -3.09 0.55 -19.44
CA VAL A 237 -3.65 -0.08 -20.66
C VAL A 237 -2.85 -1.30 -21.13
N ASP A 238 -1.54 -1.32 -20.92
CA ASP A 238 -0.63 -2.39 -21.31
C ASP A 238 -0.69 -3.61 -20.37
N PHE A 239 -1.41 -3.48 -19.26
CA PHE A 239 -1.50 -4.50 -18.21
C PHE A 239 -2.93 -4.99 -17.96
N LYS A 240 -3.79 -4.97 -18.99
CA LYS A 240 -5.18 -5.43 -18.85
C LYS A 240 -5.32 -6.94 -18.82
N GLN A 241 -4.30 -7.64 -19.30
CA GLN A 241 -4.26 -9.10 -19.34
C GLN A 241 -2.87 -9.56 -18.88
N PRO A 242 -2.77 -10.71 -18.19
CA PRO A 242 -1.47 -11.31 -17.92
C PRO A 242 -0.77 -11.75 -19.21
N GLU A 243 0.56 -11.67 -19.21
CA GLU A 243 1.36 -12.30 -20.27
C GLU A 243 1.20 -13.82 -20.14
N ILE A 244 0.64 -14.46 -21.17
CA ILE A 244 0.47 -15.91 -21.23
C ILE A 244 1.59 -16.44 -22.12
N SER A 245 2.52 -17.17 -21.51
CA SER A 245 3.71 -17.67 -22.21
C SER A 245 3.42 -18.82 -23.17
N ASP A 246 2.30 -19.51 -22.97
CA ASP A 246 1.88 -20.65 -23.82
C ASP A 246 0.35 -20.81 -23.78
N THR A 247 -0.23 -21.17 -24.91
CA THR A 247 -1.67 -21.44 -25.05
C THR A 247 -2.05 -22.85 -24.62
N ASP A 248 -1.09 -23.75 -24.51
CA ASP A 248 -1.31 -25.14 -24.13
C ASP A 248 -1.05 -25.34 -22.64
N LEU A 249 -2.03 -25.88 -21.94
CA LEU A 249 -1.87 -26.26 -20.54
C LEU A 249 -0.89 -27.43 -20.45
N LYS A 250 0.31 -27.18 -19.92
CA LYS A 250 1.39 -28.16 -19.77
C LYS A 250 1.50 -28.72 -18.36
N ALA A 251 0.93 -28.07 -17.39
CA ALA A 251 1.01 -28.45 -15.99
C ALA A 251 -0.40 -28.47 -15.35
N PRO A 252 -0.61 -29.27 -14.31
CA PRO A 252 -1.89 -29.29 -13.58
C PRO A 252 -2.26 -27.93 -13.00
N ILE A 253 -3.55 -27.69 -12.83
CA ILE A 253 -4.09 -26.54 -12.11
C ILE A 253 -4.72 -27.03 -10.82
N TYR A 254 -4.32 -26.43 -9.69
CA TYR A 254 -4.94 -26.70 -8.40
C TYR A 254 -5.89 -25.56 -8.05
N ILE A 255 -7.10 -25.88 -7.64
CA ILE A 255 -8.15 -24.92 -7.28
C ILE A 255 -8.65 -25.24 -5.88
N ASP A 256 -8.66 -24.21 -5.04
CA ASP A 256 -9.26 -24.26 -3.71
C ASP A 256 -10.49 -23.35 -3.66
N PHE A 257 -11.64 -23.93 -3.31
CA PHE A 257 -12.89 -23.20 -3.12
C PHE A 257 -13.13 -22.98 -1.62
N GLY A 258 -13.08 -21.74 -1.18
CA GLY A 258 -13.28 -21.43 0.25
C GLY A 258 -13.68 -19.98 0.49
N PRO A 259 -14.16 -19.67 1.72
CA PRO A 259 -14.58 -18.31 2.06
C PRO A 259 -13.41 -17.33 2.19
N THR A 260 -12.21 -17.82 2.31
CA THR A 260 -10.96 -17.03 2.46
C THR A 260 -9.83 -17.69 1.69
N SER A 261 -8.80 -16.93 1.36
CA SER A 261 -7.59 -17.45 0.71
C SER A 261 -6.74 -18.22 1.71
N LEU A 262 -6.93 -19.53 1.79
CA LEU A 262 -6.30 -20.39 2.80
C LEU A 262 -5.11 -21.19 2.26
N SER A 263 -5.18 -21.64 1.00
CA SER A 263 -4.12 -22.48 0.42
C SER A 263 -2.99 -21.64 -0.15
N ALA A 264 -1.75 -22.06 0.16
CA ALA A 264 -0.56 -21.44 -0.40
C ALA A 264 -0.36 -21.82 -1.87
N THR A 265 0.48 -21.07 -2.58
CA THR A 265 0.94 -21.43 -3.93
C THR A 265 1.37 -22.92 -3.98
N PRO A 266 0.97 -23.69 -5.00
CA PRO A 266 0.42 -23.24 -6.28
C PRO A 266 -1.14 -23.28 -6.39
N TRP A 267 -1.86 -23.27 -5.31
CA TRP A 267 -3.32 -23.30 -5.30
C TRP A 267 -3.93 -21.96 -5.73
N ASN A 268 -4.91 -22.02 -6.62
CA ASN A 268 -5.75 -20.87 -6.96
C ASN A 268 -6.95 -20.83 -6.00
N ASN A 269 -6.99 -19.84 -5.13
CA ASN A 269 -8.07 -19.69 -4.16
C ASN A 269 -9.25 -18.96 -4.80
N ILE A 270 -10.38 -19.63 -4.94
CA ILE A 270 -11.63 -19.09 -5.45
C ILE A 270 -12.53 -18.76 -4.27
N THR A 271 -12.54 -17.49 -3.87
CA THR A 271 -13.29 -17.00 -2.70
C THR A 271 -14.63 -16.37 -3.07
N SER A 272 -14.87 -16.07 -4.34
CA SER A 272 -16.15 -15.59 -4.85
C SER A 272 -16.99 -16.77 -5.32
N HIS A 273 -18.10 -17.02 -4.63
CA HIS A 273 -18.93 -18.21 -4.84
C HIS A 273 -20.41 -17.87 -5.11
N GLN A 274 -20.69 -16.62 -5.43
CA GLN A 274 -21.99 -16.22 -5.93
C GLN A 274 -22.19 -16.67 -7.38
N GLU A 275 -23.44 -16.93 -7.75
CA GLU A 275 -23.78 -17.25 -9.14
C GLU A 275 -23.23 -16.21 -10.10
N SER A 276 -22.71 -16.67 -11.22
CA SER A 276 -22.06 -15.87 -12.26
C SER A 276 -20.72 -15.22 -11.89
N SER A 277 -20.19 -15.43 -10.68
CA SER A 277 -18.83 -15.02 -10.34
C SER A 277 -17.82 -15.71 -11.27
N THR A 278 -16.82 -14.95 -11.72
CA THR A 278 -15.77 -15.45 -12.63
C THR A 278 -14.40 -15.09 -12.05
N THR A 279 -13.51 -16.07 -12.02
CA THR A 279 -12.08 -15.88 -11.77
C THR A 279 -11.34 -16.25 -13.06
N SER A 280 -10.72 -15.27 -13.70
CA SER A 280 -9.98 -15.45 -14.96
C SER A 280 -8.50 -15.67 -14.72
N TRP A 281 -7.83 -16.26 -15.70
CA TRP A 281 -6.37 -16.43 -15.71
C TRP A 281 -5.81 -17.09 -14.45
N ILE A 282 -6.36 -18.27 -14.10
CA ILE A 282 -5.82 -19.08 -13.02
C ILE A 282 -4.43 -19.62 -13.39
N LYS A 283 -3.63 -19.88 -12.37
CA LYS A 283 -2.24 -20.34 -12.56
C LYS A 283 -2.13 -21.86 -12.53
N ASP A 284 -1.17 -22.38 -13.29
CA ASP A 284 -0.76 -23.77 -13.17
C ASP A 284 0.15 -24.01 -11.94
N VAL A 285 0.55 -25.25 -11.70
CA VAL A 285 1.41 -25.61 -10.54
C VAL A 285 2.83 -25.07 -10.66
N GLU A 286 3.24 -24.58 -11.83
CA GLU A 286 4.51 -23.92 -12.07
C GLU A 286 4.41 -22.39 -11.89
N ASN A 287 3.23 -21.92 -11.45
CA ASN A 287 2.90 -20.51 -11.20
C ASN A 287 2.81 -19.64 -12.47
N ASN A 288 2.64 -20.24 -13.64
CA ASN A 288 2.39 -19.52 -14.90
C ASN A 288 0.91 -19.22 -15.05
N TYR A 289 0.57 -18.03 -15.53
CA TYR A 289 -0.80 -17.69 -15.89
C TYR A 289 -1.27 -18.51 -17.09
N THR A 290 -2.51 -18.99 -17.01
CA THR A 290 -3.17 -19.72 -18.08
C THR A 290 -4.32 -18.92 -18.68
N ASN A 291 -4.81 -19.32 -19.85
CA ASN A 291 -6.04 -18.77 -20.45
C ASN A 291 -7.31 -19.42 -19.89
N ILE A 292 -7.19 -20.18 -18.80
CA ILE A 292 -8.30 -20.85 -18.14
C ILE A 292 -8.86 -19.97 -17.03
N GLY A 293 -10.18 -19.99 -16.89
CA GLY A 293 -10.91 -19.35 -15.82
C GLY A 293 -11.93 -20.30 -15.20
N VAL A 294 -12.42 -19.92 -14.03
CA VAL A 294 -13.51 -20.61 -13.33
C VAL A 294 -14.72 -19.69 -13.27
N ARG A 295 -15.89 -20.21 -13.63
CA ARG A 295 -17.16 -19.52 -13.47
C ARG A 295 -18.07 -20.33 -12.57
N VAL A 296 -18.66 -19.68 -11.57
CA VAL A 296 -19.70 -20.27 -10.73
C VAL A 296 -21.02 -20.22 -11.48
N LEU A 297 -21.58 -21.37 -11.83
CA LEU A 297 -22.86 -21.46 -12.56
C LEU A 297 -24.06 -21.38 -11.59
N ASP A 298 -23.95 -22.07 -10.45
CA ASP A 298 -24.93 -22.02 -9.36
C ASP A 298 -24.23 -21.59 -8.09
N GLY A 299 -24.78 -20.60 -7.39
CA GLY A 299 -24.22 -20.09 -6.14
C GLY A 299 -24.18 -21.15 -5.04
N PHE A 300 -23.12 -21.15 -4.23
CA PHE A 300 -23.04 -22.04 -3.08
C PHE A 300 -24.04 -21.60 -2.00
N THR A 301 -24.77 -22.54 -1.44
CA THR A 301 -25.74 -22.27 -0.34
C THR A 301 -25.03 -22.06 1.01
N ALA A 302 -23.82 -22.55 1.16
CA ALA A 302 -22.98 -22.36 2.34
C ALA A 302 -21.49 -22.51 1.95
N THR A 303 -20.62 -21.84 2.68
CA THR A 303 -19.16 -21.98 2.57
C THR A 303 -18.59 -22.35 3.92
N HIS A 304 -17.59 -23.21 3.93
CA HIS A 304 -16.96 -23.71 5.14
C HIS A 304 -15.43 -23.60 5.02
N ALA A 305 -14.80 -22.96 6.00
CA ALA A 305 -13.35 -22.88 6.10
C ALA A 305 -12.79 -24.13 6.82
N GLY A 306 -13.17 -25.33 6.36
CA GLY A 306 -12.69 -26.58 6.94
C GLY A 306 -11.56 -27.19 6.14
N VAL A 307 -10.53 -27.66 6.81
CA VAL A 307 -9.57 -28.59 6.22
C VAL A 307 -10.30 -29.89 5.94
N GLY A 308 -10.42 -30.24 4.67
CA GLY A 308 -10.81 -31.59 4.31
C GLY A 308 -9.79 -32.56 4.87
N SER A 309 -10.26 -33.56 5.60
CA SER A 309 -9.47 -34.68 6.11
C SER A 309 -9.02 -35.57 4.96
#